data_d6768dadc93bdea4c082942df390eff1
#
_entry.id   d6768dadc93bdea4c082942df390eff1
#
_cell.length_a   1.000
_cell.length_b   1.000
_cell.length_c   1.000
_cell.angle_alpha   90.00
_cell.angle_beta   90.00
_cell.angle_gamma   90.00
#
_symmetry.space_group_name_H-M   'P 1'
#
loop_
_entity.id
_entity.type
_entity.pdbx_description
1 polymer ?
#
loop_
_entity_poly.entity_id
_entity_poly.type
_entity_poly.pdbx_seq_one_letter_code
_entity_poly.pdbx_strand_id
1 'polypeptide(L)'
;MYRSRYKYRTVAEAASGHWSYIASCIAPELDQAITKAGRHVPCPKHGGKDGFRVFKDFEETGGGSSNRDGQFSNGFKLLCWLQGENPDNREAFSRMVDRVGDIICPNATIQPHKSVKGDVKESVGVLKSFGFVEHRFDKVTEPPGFCVVLETPIGERKFYTQKLRKPIEEKGLQKGETVCVRSTNVTEPGDKYPRYMWEIERAMRQAPRHQRKSILEAQDEALAPAELSESAEKIWQKSLKLNFADPIQQPAHRYLTQRGITVTSTALNEMDAVRFHPNLGYFDVASQKVIGYFPALIFAVRRFDGEMINCHRIYLSEDGHKAPVPQPKKMTQVAAGLSVSGAAIPLLKPKHGVVAVAEGPETALAVATAMQLPVWSTVSATMMENFIPPKDVKCVMIFADSDASKTGQKAALTLRQRLLESGLVVRVYLPYKGQIPAGQKSVDWNDVLLKEGPSGFPTFLIG
;
A
#
# COMPACT_ATOMS: atom_id res chain seq x y z
N MET A 1 -29.28 -5.78 14.08
CA MET A 1 -29.25 -4.41 13.55
C MET A 1 -27.77 -4.04 13.29
N TYR A 2 -27.37 -3.91 12.04
CA TYR A 2 -26.01 -3.58 11.66
C TYR A 2 -25.65 -2.15 12.10
N ARG A 3 -24.50 -1.96 12.74
CA ARG A 3 -23.97 -0.64 13.07
C ARG A 3 -22.68 -0.42 12.28
N SER A 4 -22.58 0.73 11.61
CA SER A 4 -21.37 1.13 10.92
C SER A 4 -20.18 1.22 11.86
N ARG A 5 -19.01 0.77 11.40
CA ARG A 5 -17.70 0.89 12.09
C ARG A 5 -17.22 2.34 12.17
N TYR A 6 -17.67 3.16 11.24
CA TYR A 6 -17.28 4.56 11.11
C TYR A 6 -18.43 5.50 11.48
N LYS A 7 -18.10 6.69 11.96
CA LYS A 7 -19.07 7.77 12.08
C LYS A 7 -19.35 8.35 10.70
N TYR A 8 -20.59 8.33 10.25
CA TYR A 8 -21.00 8.85 8.95
C TYR A 8 -20.43 10.24 8.65
N ARG A 9 -20.52 11.19 9.61
CA ARG A 9 -20.04 12.57 9.43
C ARG A 9 -18.53 12.62 9.12
N THR A 10 -17.73 11.83 9.80
CA THR A 10 -16.27 11.76 9.59
C THR A 10 -15.95 11.21 8.21
N VAL A 11 -16.68 10.16 7.76
CA VAL A 11 -16.46 9.57 6.44
C VAL A 11 -16.96 10.50 5.35
N ALA A 12 -18.09 11.19 5.56
CA ALA A 12 -18.65 12.14 4.60
C ALA A 12 -17.73 13.37 4.40
N GLU A 13 -17.16 13.91 5.48
CA GLU A 13 -16.16 14.99 5.42
C GLU A 13 -14.90 14.56 4.68
N ALA A 14 -14.42 13.35 4.94
CA ALA A 14 -13.23 12.81 4.25
C ALA A 14 -13.51 12.42 2.79
N ALA A 15 -14.75 12.13 2.42
CA ALA A 15 -15.14 11.79 1.05
C ALA A 15 -15.28 13.01 0.16
N SER A 16 -15.55 14.19 0.72
CA SER A 16 -15.65 15.44 -0.03
C SER A 16 -14.32 15.76 -0.71
N GLY A 17 -14.35 16.05 -2.01
CA GLY A 17 -13.17 16.23 -2.85
C GLY A 17 -12.54 14.91 -3.37
N HIS A 18 -13.17 13.74 -3.10
CA HIS A 18 -12.62 12.42 -3.47
C HIS A 18 -13.67 11.46 -4.07
N TRP A 19 -14.85 11.95 -4.43
CA TRP A 19 -15.91 11.08 -4.88
C TRP A 19 -15.66 10.38 -6.20
N SER A 20 -14.93 11.01 -7.13
CA SER A 20 -14.50 10.35 -8.38
C SER A 20 -13.61 9.14 -8.09
N TYR A 21 -12.69 9.29 -7.14
CA TYR A 21 -11.84 8.19 -6.70
C TYR A 21 -12.63 7.07 -5.99
N ILE A 22 -13.54 7.45 -5.07
CA ILE A 22 -14.38 6.48 -4.35
C ILE A 22 -15.26 5.70 -5.34
N ALA A 23 -15.85 6.42 -6.29
CA ALA A 23 -16.67 5.82 -7.34
C ALA A 23 -15.86 4.84 -8.20
N SER A 24 -14.66 5.20 -8.62
CA SER A 24 -13.80 4.29 -9.39
C SER A 24 -13.46 2.99 -8.64
N CYS A 25 -13.44 3.03 -7.30
CA CYS A 25 -13.19 1.84 -6.46
C CYS A 25 -14.43 0.97 -6.26
N ILE A 26 -15.65 1.54 -6.24
CA ILE A 26 -16.88 0.83 -5.88
C ILE A 26 -17.77 0.59 -7.10
N ALA A 27 -17.82 1.54 -8.03
CA ALA A 27 -18.75 1.57 -9.15
C ALA A 27 -18.06 2.21 -10.39
N PRO A 28 -17.10 1.53 -11.01
CA PRO A 28 -16.35 2.04 -12.17
C PRO A 28 -17.26 2.36 -13.37
N GLU A 29 -18.45 1.79 -13.43
CA GLU A 29 -19.48 2.12 -14.41
C GLU A 29 -19.92 3.60 -14.38
N LEU A 30 -19.55 4.37 -13.36
CA LEU A 30 -19.78 5.82 -13.29
C LEU A 30 -18.77 6.66 -14.07
N ASP A 31 -17.65 6.11 -14.53
CA ASP A 31 -16.54 6.87 -15.14
C ASP A 31 -17.00 7.78 -16.28
N GLN A 32 -17.89 7.28 -17.15
CA GLN A 32 -18.44 8.09 -18.24
C GLN A 32 -19.29 9.28 -17.73
N ALA A 33 -20.08 9.07 -16.69
CA ALA A 33 -20.91 10.12 -16.10
C ALA A 33 -20.07 11.17 -15.37
N ILE A 34 -19.03 10.72 -14.68
CA ILE A 34 -18.07 11.58 -13.95
C ILE A 34 -17.30 12.47 -14.93
N THR A 35 -16.76 11.88 -16.01
CA THR A 35 -16.06 12.65 -17.06
C THR A 35 -16.94 13.72 -17.70
N LYS A 36 -18.27 13.49 -17.74
CA LYS A 36 -19.28 14.41 -18.30
C LYS A 36 -20.19 15.00 -17.22
N ALA A 37 -19.64 15.28 -16.03
CA ALA A 37 -20.43 15.78 -14.90
C ALA A 37 -21.40 16.90 -15.27
N GLY A 38 -22.64 16.77 -14.82
CA GLY A 38 -23.75 17.66 -15.14
C GLY A 38 -24.44 17.40 -16.49
N ARG A 39 -23.91 16.52 -17.35
CA ARG A 39 -24.53 16.11 -18.61
C ARG A 39 -25.16 14.73 -18.49
N HIS A 40 -26.25 14.50 -19.22
CA HIS A 40 -26.89 13.19 -19.30
C HIS A 40 -26.05 12.20 -20.12
N VAL A 41 -25.97 10.97 -19.64
CA VAL A 41 -25.27 9.83 -20.24
C VAL A 41 -26.18 8.59 -20.15
N PRO A 42 -25.83 7.47 -20.82
CA PRO A 42 -26.50 6.18 -20.61
C PRO A 42 -26.52 5.83 -19.11
N CYS A 43 -27.68 5.32 -18.64
CA CYS A 43 -27.81 4.93 -17.25
C CYS A 43 -26.94 3.68 -16.96
N PRO A 44 -26.02 3.71 -15.98
CA PRO A 44 -25.16 2.58 -15.68
C PRO A 44 -25.94 1.32 -15.25
N LYS A 45 -27.15 1.48 -14.75
CA LYS A 45 -28.01 0.37 -14.30
C LYS A 45 -29.03 -0.08 -15.33
N HIS A 46 -29.57 0.84 -16.14
CA HIS A 46 -30.69 0.56 -17.03
C HIS A 46 -30.35 0.75 -18.51
N GLY A 47 -29.14 1.20 -18.83
CA GLY A 47 -28.78 1.54 -20.21
C GLY A 47 -29.53 2.76 -20.77
N GLY A 48 -29.75 2.79 -22.08
CA GLY A 48 -30.37 3.90 -22.79
C GLY A 48 -29.36 4.93 -23.28
N LYS A 49 -29.81 6.14 -23.67
CA LYS A 49 -28.93 7.17 -24.24
C LYS A 49 -28.58 8.28 -23.24
N ASP A 50 -29.53 8.71 -22.40
CA ASP A 50 -29.48 9.93 -21.60
C ASP A 50 -30.23 9.81 -20.24
N GLY A 51 -30.30 8.60 -19.71
CA GLY A 51 -31.07 8.26 -18.52
C GLY A 51 -30.43 8.62 -17.18
N PHE A 52 -29.19 9.07 -17.16
CA PHE A 52 -28.45 9.29 -15.92
C PHE A 52 -27.48 10.49 -16.01
N ARG A 53 -27.22 11.13 -14.89
CA ARG A 53 -26.13 12.10 -14.74
C ARG A 53 -25.61 12.13 -13.31
N VAL A 54 -24.34 12.41 -13.10
CA VAL A 54 -23.83 12.92 -11.82
C VAL A 54 -23.98 14.44 -11.79
N PHE A 55 -24.06 15.02 -10.60
CA PHE A 55 -24.18 16.46 -10.43
C PHE A 55 -22.86 17.18 -10.78
N LYS A 56 -22.92 18.48 -11.05
CA LYS A 56 -21.72 19.27 -11.37
C LYS A 56 -20.74 19.33 -10.20
N ASP A 57 -21.26 19.32 -8.98
CA ASP A 57 -20.53 19.28 -7.72
C ASP A 57 -20.29 17.84 -7.22
N PHE A 58 -20.19 16.91 -8.15
CA PHE A 58 -20.02 15.48 -7.82
C PHE A 58 -18.82 15.23 -6.92
N GLU A 59 -17.72 15.93 -7.15
CA GLU A 59 -16.49 15.75 -6.36
C GLU A 59 -16.70 16.12 -4.88
N GLU A 60 -17.61 17.05 -4.62
CA GLU A 60 -17.96 17.47 -3.26
C GLU A 60 -19.05 16.60 -2.64
N THR A 61 -20.07 16.24 -3.40
CA THR A 61 -21.29 15.60 -2.89
C THR A 61 -21.38 14.11 -3.19
N GLY A 62 -20.76 13.64 -4.27
CA GLY A 62 -20.93 12.29 -4.81
C GLY A 62 -22.32 12.02 -5.41
N GLY A 63 -23.14 13.05 -5.53
CA GLY A 63 -24.55 12.92 -5.89
C GLY A 63 -24.81 12.79 -7.39
N GLY A 64 -26.01 12.31 -7.73
CA GLY A 64 -26.42 12.12 -9.11
C GLY A 64 -27.94 11.92 -9.26
N SER A 65 -28.41 11.71 -10.48
CA SER A 65 -29.83 11.43 -10.76
C SER A 65 -30.00 10.44 -11.89
N SER A 66 -30.97 9.54 -11.70
CA SER A 66 -31.50 8.65 -12.72
C SER A 66 -32.92 9.13 -13.09
N ASN A 67 -33.22 9.23 -14.38
CA ASN A 67 -34.55 9.59 -14.85
C ASN A 67 -35.62 8.59 -14.41
N ARG A 68 -35.20 7.37 -14.06
CA ARG A 68 -36.11 6.28 -13.67
C ARG A 68 -36.25 6.14 -12.16
N ASP A 69 -35.15 6.36 -11.41
CA ASP A 69 -35.09 6.02 -9.99
C ASP A 69 -34.96 7.27 -9.09
N GLY A 70 -34.93 8.48 -9.68
CA GLY A 70 -34.90 9.73 -8.94
C GLY A 70 -33.51 10.27 -8.62
N GLN A 71 -33.44 11.10 -7.57
CA GLN A 71 -32.21 11.81 -7.21
C GLN A 71 -31.52 11.17 -6.00
N PHE A 72 -30.20 11.12 -6.05
CA PHE A 72 -29.31 10.66 -4.98
C PHE A 72 -28.51 11.86 -4.48
N SER A 73 -28.85 12.37 -3.31
CA SER A 73 -28.30 13.61 -2.74
C SER A 73 -26.84 13.53 -2.35
N ASN A 74 -26.26 12.33 -2.25
CA ASN A 74 -24.86 12.11 -1.91
C ASN A 74 -24.37 10.78 -2.46
N GLY A 75 -23.03 10.61 -2.47
CA GLY A 75 -22.37 9.44 -3.02
C GLY A 75 -22.71 8.13 -2.32
N PHE A 76 -22.97 8.14 -1.01
CA PHE A 76 -23.38 6.93 -0.29
C PHE A 76 -24.71 6.38 -0.82
N LYS A 77 -25.70 7.24 -1.02
CA LYS A 77 -27.00 6.84 -1.58
C LYS A 77 -26.88 6.40 -3.03
N LEU A 78 -26.09 7.12 -3.83
CA LEU A 78 -25.84 6.77 -5.22
C LEU A 78 -25.18 5.40 -5.34
N LEU A 79 -24.16 5.13 -4.54
CA LEU A 79 -23.43 3.86 -4.55
C LEU A 79 -24.29 2.70 -4.01
N CYS A 80 -25.13 2.91 -2.98
CA CYS A 80 -26.10 1.90 -2.54
C CYS A 80 -27.04 1.51 -3.69
N TRP A 81 -27.61 2.49 -4.38
CA TRP A 81 -28.48 2.23 -5.51
C TRP A 81 -27.79 1.44 -6.63
N LEU A 82 -26.57 1.80 -7.00
CA LEU A 82 -25.79 1.08 -8.03
C LEU A 82 -25.52 -0.37 -7.64
N GLN A 83 -25.28 -0.64 -6.38
CA GLN A 83 -25.07 -2.00 -5.88
C GLN A 83 -26.36 -2.81 -5.72
N GLY A 84 -27.52 -2.25 -6.14
CA GLY A 84 -28.82 -2.91 -6.04
C GLY A 84 -29.42 -2.89 -4.64
N GLU A 85 -28.86 -2.10 -3.71
CA GLU A 85 -29.37 -1.94 -2.37
C GLU A 85 -30.31 -0.72 -2.30
N ASN A 86 -31.31 -0.78 -1.40
CA ASN A 86 -32.17 0.38 -1.16
C ASN A 86 -31.41 1.48 -0.42
N PRO A 87 -31.19 2.68 -1.03
CA PRO A 87 -30.42 3.76 -0.44
C PRO A 87 -31.04 4.36 0.84
N ASP A 88 -32.31 4.10 1.13
CA ASP A 88 -33.02 4.52 2.35
C ASP A 88 -33.03 3.43 3.43
N ASN A 89 -32.55 2.23 3.13
CA ASN A 89 -32.36 1.19 4.12
C ASN A 89 -31.14 1.51 5.00
N ARG A 90 -31.39 1.65 6.31
CA ARG A 90 -30.38 2.04 7.30
C ARG A 90 -29.18 1.09 7.36
N GLU A 91 -29.38 -0.21 7.19
CA GLU A 91 -28.29 -1.19 7.24
C GLU A 91 -27.44 -1.17 5.96
N ALA A 92 -28.09 -1.06 4.77
CA ALA A 92 -27.42 -0.87 3.50
C ALA A 92 -26.58 0.40 3.49
N PHE A 93 -27.15 1.51 3.94
CA PHE A 93 -26.44 2.78 4.08
C PHE A 93 -25.24 2.67 5.04
N SER A 94 -25.42 2.00 6.20
CA SER A 94 -24.34 1.79 7.16
C SER A 94 -23.20 0.92 6.59
N ARG A 95 -23.50 -0.12 5.81
CA ARG A 95 -22.48 -0.92 5.11
C ARG A 95 -21.75 -0.08 4.06
N MET A 96 -22.45 0.80 3.36
CA MET A 96 -21.81 1.69 2.38
C MET A 96 -20.92 2.72 3.06
N VAL A 97 -21.31 3.27 4.21
CA VAL A 97 -20.44 4.14 5.03
C VAL A 97 -19.15 3.41 5.43
N ASP A 98 -19.24 2.15 5.82
CA ASP A 98 -18.06 1.34 6.13
C ASP A 98 -17.18 1.11 4.89
N ARG A 99 -17.80 0.81 3.77
CA ARG A 99 -17.08 0.55 2.51
C ARG A 99 -16.34 1.78 2.00
N VAL A 100 -16.98 2.94 2.06
CA VAL A 100 -16.36 4.23 1.73
C VAL A 100 -15.28 4.57 2.77
N GLY A 101 -15.57 4.36 4.05
CA GLY A 101 -14.62 4.58 5.14
C GLY A 101 -13.35 3.75 5.01
N ASP A 102 -13.47 2.49 4.60
CA ASP A 102 -12.31 1.61 4.34
C ASP A 102 -11.42 2.14 3.18
N ILE A 103 -12.00 2.88 2.25
CA ILE A 103 -11.28 3.47 1.11
C ILE A 103 -10.54 4.76 1.50
N ILE A 104 -11.24 5.67 2.20
CA ILE A 104 -10.74 7.03 2.41
C ILE A 104 -10.30 7.32 3.83
N CYS A 105 -10.75 6.52 4.80
CA CYS A 105 -10.45 6.66 6.22
C CYS A 105 -9.81 5.40 6.79
N PRO A 106 -8.78 4.80 6.19
CA PRO A 106 -8.21 3.52 6.64
C PRO A 106 -7.67 3.58 8.08
N ASN A 107 -7.55 4.78 8.65
CA ASN A 107 -7.12 5.04 10.05
C ASN A 107 -8.19 5.77 10.88
N ALA A 108 -9.41 5.94 10.37
CA ALA A 108 -10.48 6.55 11.15
C ALA A 108 -10.93 5.57 12.24
N THR A 109 -10.94 6.04 13.46
CA THR A 109 -11.22 5.25 14.67
C THR A 109 -12.58 4.56 14.53
N ILE A 110 -12.57 3.25 14.39
CA ILE A 110 -13.74 2.38 14.54
C ILE A 110 -14.45 2.76 15.85
N GLN A 111 -15.78 2.93 15.83
CA GLN A 111 -16.53 3.13 17.07
C GLN A 111 -16.25 1.93 17.99
N PRO A 112 -15.86 2.13 19.24
CA PRO A 112 -15.58 1.02 20.13
C PRO A 112 -16.87 0.25 20.40
N HIS A 113 -16.96 -0.98 19.91
CA HIS A 113 -17.68 -2.02 20.65
C HIS A 113 -17.07 -2.08 22.05
N LYS A 114 -17.83 -2.42 23.08
CA LYS A 114 -17.39 -2.56 24.47
C LYS A 114 -15.93 -3.05 24.49
N SER A 115 -15.02 -2.19 24.98
CA SER A 115 -13.58 -2.45 24.97
C SER A 115 -13.28 -3.79 25.64
N VAL A 116 -12.56 -4.62 24.93
CA VAL A 116 -12.01 -5.87 25.46
C VAL A 116 -10.68 -5.53 26.13
N LYS A 117 -10.36 -6.19 27.24
CA LYS A 117 -9.07 -6.08 27.93
C LYS A 117 -7.94 -6.27 26.90
N GLY A 118 -7.00 -5.32 26.82
CA GLY A 118 -5.89 -5.37 25.88
C GLY A 118 -6.06 -4.53 24.59
N ASP A 119 -7.21 -3.90 24.37
CA ASP A 119 -7.36 -2.95 23.24
C ASP A 119 -6.39 -1.78 23.38
N VAL A 120 -5.48 -1.64 22.41
CA VAL A 120 -4.52 -0.54 22.33
C VAL A 120 -5.00 0.51 21.33
N LYS A 121 -5.10 1.76 21.78
CA LYS A 121 -5.35 2.91 20.91
C LYS A 121 -4.07 3.71 20.78
N GLU A 122 -3.68 4.00 19.55
CA GLU A 122 -2.45 4.72 19.24
C GLU A 122 -2.76 6.00 18.45
N SER A 123 -2.01 7.06 18.73
CA SER A 123 -2.06 8.32 17.98
C SER A 123 -0.66 8.87 17.82
N VAL A 124 -0.25 9.07 16.57
CA VAL A 124 1.03 9.68 16.23
C VAL A 124 0.79 11.07 15.69
N GLY A 125 1.58 12.05 16.17
CA GLY A 125 1.48 13.44 15.75
C GLY A 125 2.60 14.30 16.31
N VAL A 126 2.65 15.55 15.88
CA VAL A 126 3.58 16.55 16.42
C VAL A 126 3.03 17.06 17.75
N LEU A 127 3.85 17.05 18.78
CA LEU A 127 3.49 17.56 20.12
C LEU A 127 3.34 19.08 20.06
N LYS A 128 2.11 19.56 19.93
CA LYS A 128 1.78 20.98 19.78
C LYS A 128 1.86 21.72 21.11
N SER A 129 1.29 21.13 22.16
CA SER A 129 1.33 21.67 23.52
C SER A 129 1.02 20.58 24.55
N PHE A 130 1.48 20.83 25.76
CA PHE A 130 1.10 20.06 26.93
C PHE A 130 1.17 20.96 28.17
N GLY A 131 0.37 20.64 29.16
CA GLY A 131 0.31 21.41 30.42
C GLY A 131 -1.03 21.27 31.13
N PHE A 132 -1.14 21.99 32.24
CA PHE A 132 -2.38 22.08 32.98
C PHE A 132 -3.36 22.99 32.23
N VAL A 133 -4.63 22.60 32.22
CA VAL A 133 -5.73 23.36 31.62
C VAL A 133 -6.77 23.58 32.69
N GLU A 134 -7.36 24.79 32.71
CA GLU A 134 -8.50 25.09 33.55
C GLU A 134 -9.71 24.25 33.09
N HIS A 135 -10.60 23.94 34.05
CA HIS A 135 -11.65 22.93 33.89
C HIS A 135 -12.55 23.14 32.68
N ARG A 136 -12.89 22.03 32.04
CA ARG A 136 -13.86 21.95 30.91
C ARG A 136 -15.32 22.08 31.33
N PHE A 137 -15.60 22.01 32.63
CA PHE A 137 -16.94 22.10 33.21
C PHE A 137 -16.88 22.94 34.50
N ASP A 138 -17.83 23.84 34.68
CA ASP A 138 -17.97 24.80 35.78
C ASP A 138 -18.04 24.22 37.23
N LYS A 139 -17.23 23.23 37.53
CA LYS A 139 -17.12 22.63 38.85
C LYS A 139 -15.74 22.91 39.47
N VAL A 140 -15.71 23.88 40.31
CA VAL A 140 -14.53 24.42 41.06
C VAL A 140 -13.86 23.41 42.02
N THR A 141 -14.26 22.14 42.04
CA THR A 141 -13.87 21.17 43.07
C THR A 141 -12.87 20.10 42.63
N GLU A 142 -12.40 20.08 41.36
CA GLU A 142 -11.43 19.08 40.90
C GLU A 142 -10.06 19.73 40.57
N PRO A 143 -8.92 19.04 40.78
CA PRO A 143 -7.62 19.59 40.43
C PRO A 143 -7.50 19.81 38.91
N PRO A 144 -6.75 20.84 38.47
CA PRO A 144 -6.63 21.15 37.03
C PRO A 144 -6.17 19.96 36.24
N GLY A 145 -6.87 19.70 35.13
CA GLY A 145 -6.58 18.57 34.22
C GLY A 145 -5.28 18.79 33.47
N PHE A 146 -4.52 17.72 33.24
CA PHE A 146 -3.35 17.77 32.33
C PHE A 146 -3.78 17.39 30.92
N CYS A 147 -3.47 18.24 29.95
CA CYS A 147 -3.83 18.05 28.56
C CYS A 147 -2.56 17.95 27.69
N VAL A 148 -2.55 17.00 26.78
CA VAL A 148 -1.56 16.85 25.71
C VAL A 148 -2.26 17.06 24.39
N VAL A 149 -1.75 17.95 23.54
CA VAL A 149 -2.30 18.25 22.22
C VAL A 149 -1.31 17.80 21.17
N LEU A 150 -1.75 16.90 20.31
CA LEU A 150 -1.02 16.48 19.12
C LEU A 150 -1.65 17.10 17.88
N GLU A 151 -0.81 17.62 17.00
CA GLU A 151 -1.18 17.94 15.62
C GLU A 151 -0.98 16.67 14.78
N THR A 152 -2.07 16.09 14.33
CA THR A 152 -2.06 14.87 13.52
C THR A 152 -2.45 15.17 12.08
N PRO A 153 -2.18 14.30 11.11
CA PRO A 153 -2.60 14.49 9.73
C PRO A 153 -4.11 14.70 9.52
N ILE A 154 -4.91 14.33 10.52
CA ILE A 154 -6.38 14.45 10.50
C ILE A 154 -6.89 15.54 11.48
N GLY A 155 -6.03 16.47 11.88
CA GLY A 155 -6.34 17.57 12.81
C GLY A 155 -5.82 17.37 14.23
N GLU A 156 -6.16 18.30 15.10
CA GLU A 156 -5.71 18.28 16.50
C GLU A 156 -6.38 17.14 17.28
N ARG A 157 -5.56 16.41 18.05
CA ARG A 157 -6.01 15.46 19.06
C ARG A 157 -5.63 15.91 20.46
N LYS A 158 -6.60 15.90 21.39
CA LYS A 158 -6.42 16.30 22.76
C LYS A 158 -6.60 15.10 23.69
N PHE A 159 -5.62 14.90 24.58
CA PHE A 159 -5.62 13.82 25.57
C PHE A 159 -5.64 14.45 26.96
N TYR A 160 -6.74 14.31 27.67
CA TYR A 160 -6.93 14.82 29.02
C TYR A 160 -6.60 13.71 30.03
N THR A 161 -5.37 13.67 30.51
CA THR A 161 -4.95 12.67 31.51
C THR A 161 -3.68 13.06 32.25
N GLN A 162 -3.71 13.02 33.57
CA GLN A 162 -2.56 13.23 34.43
C GLN A 162 -1.43 12.21 34.21
N LYS A 163 -1.78 11.02 33.70
CA LYS A 163 -0.84 9.90 33.52
C LYS A 163 0.23 10.14 32.45
N LEU A 164 0.04 11.11 31.56
CA LEU A 164 1.03 11.48 30.54
C LEU A 164 2.05 12.52 31.05
N ARG A 165 1.81 13.21 32.17
CA ARG A 165 2.69 14.21 32.70
C ARG A 165 4.08 13.66 33.01
N LYS A 166 4.15 12.65 33.89
CA LYS A 166 5.42 12.03 34.32
C LYS A 166 6.23 11.46 33.15
N PRO A 167 5.65 10.68 32.23
CA PRO A 167 6.37 10.23 31.04
C PRO A 167 6.93 11.34 30.14
N ILE A 168 6.24 12.48 30.01
CA ILE A 168 6.72 13.64 29.25
C ILE A 168 7.94 14.27 29.92
N GLU A 169 7.85 14.49 31.24
CA GLU A 169 8.94 15.06 32.06
C GLU A 169 10.17 14.13 32.06
N GLU A 170 10.00 12.83 32.35
CA GLU A 170 11.08 11.84 32.40
C GLU A 170 11.81 11.67 31.07
N LYS A 171 11.07 11.73 29.95
CA LYS A 171 11.64 11.60 28.61
C LYS A 171 12.12 12.92 28.02
N GLY A 172 11.93 14.04 28.73
CA GLY A 172 12.30 15.38 28.27
C GLY A 172 11.69 15.75 26.91
N LEU A 173 10.41 15.39 26.70
CA LEU A 173 9.73 15.67 25.44
C LEU A 173 9.45 17.17 25.29
N GLN A 174 9.65 17.69 24.08
CA GLN A 174 9.48 19.11 23.78
C GLN A 174 8.42 19.34 22.69
N LYS A 175 7.85 20.55 22.68
CA LYS A 175 6.97 20.98 21.60
C LYS A 175 7.69 20.90 20.24
N GLY A 176 6.99 20.46 19.22
CA GLY A 176 7.56 20.24 17.89
C GLY A 176 8.09 18.82 17.65
N GLU A 177 8.27 18.01 18.69
CA GLU A 177 8.68 16.61 18.51
C GLU A 177 7.52 15.75 18.03
N THR A 178 7.81 14.80 17.14
CA THR A 178 6.85 13.78 16.75
C THR A 178 6.81 12.68 17.80
N VAL A 179 5.64 12.47 18.37
CA VAL A 179 5.42 11.50 19.45
C VAL A 179 4.29 10.54 19.10
N CYS A 180 4.35 9.37 19.72
CA CYS A 180 3.28 8.38 19.72
C CYS A 180 2.67 8.31 21.12
N VAL A 181 1.37 8.59 21.22
CA VAL A 181 0.58 8.41 22.46
C VAL A 181 -0.22 7.11 22.32
N ARG A 182 -0.04 6.22 23.30
CA ARG A 182 -0.78 4.96 23.40
C ARG A 182 -1.64 4.93 24.64
N SER A 183 -2.83 4.36 24.52
CA SER A 183 -3.65 3.97 25.65
C SER A 183 -4.09 2.52 25.53
N THR A 184 -3.82 1.74 26.58
CA THR A 184 -4.22 0.34 26.68
C THR A 184 -5.33 0.20 27.71
N ASN A 185 -6.43 -0.47 27.33
CA ASN A 185 -7.51 -0.76 28.26
C ASN A 185 -7.07 -1.88 29.25
N VAL A 186 -7.00 -1.54 30.52
CA VAL A 186 -6.62 -2.44 31.62
C VAL A 186 -7.75 -2.64 32.61
N THR A 187 -9.00 -2.43 32.19
CA THR A 187 -10.19 -2.60 33.02
C THR A 187 -10.33 -4.05 33.46
N GLU A 188 -10.50 -4.27 34.78
CA GLU A 188 -10.75 -5.58 35.35
C GLU A 188 -12.26 -5.82 35.54
N PRO A 189 -12.69 -7.10 35.55
CA PRO A 189 -14.06 -7.42 35.95
C PRO A 189 -14.38 -6.91 37.36
N GLY A 190 -15.39 -6.05 37.48
CA GLY A 190 -15.75 -5.38 38.75
C GLY A 190 -15.32 -3.94 38.86
N ASP A 191 -14.49 -3.42 37.97
CA ASP A 191 -14.16 -2.00 37.94
C ASP A 191 -15.41 -1.17 37.59
N LYS A 192 -15.70 -0.17 38.42
CA LYS A 192 -16.85 0.74 38.23
C LYS A 192 -16.67 1.65 37.01
N TYR A 193 -15.44 1.97 36.61
CA TYR A 193 -15.09 2.83 35.48
C TYR A 193 -13.96 2.22 34.68
N PRO A 194 -13.91 2.48 33.32
CA PRO A 194 -12.81 2.01 32.47
C PRO A 194 -11.45 2.54 32.95
N ARG A 195 -10.48 1.66 33.06
CA ARG A 195 -9.11 1.98 33.43
C ARG A 195 -8.21 1.86 32.22
N TYR A 196 -7.36 2.87 32.02
CA TYR A 196 -6.40 2.91 30.90
C TYR A 196 -4.99 3.12 31.43
N MET A 197 -4.05 2.35 30.88
CA MET A 197 -2.63 2.65 30.94
C MET A 197 -2.28 3.58 29.77
N TRP A 198 -1.47 4.59 30.04
CA TRP A 198 -1.09 5.61 29.08
C TRP A 198 0.43 5.66 28.94
N GLU A 199 0.89 5.70 27.69
CA GLU A 199 2.30 5.80 27.33
C GLU A 199 2.48 6.92 26.30
N ILE A 200 3.62 7.59 26.33
CA ILE A 200 4.05 8.52 25.30
C ILE A 200 5.52 8.28 25.01
N GLU A 201 5.85 8.18 23.73
CA GLU A 201 7.22 7.95 23.27
C GLU A 201 7.55 8.89 22.12
N ARG A 202 8.85 9.23 21.97
CA ARG A 202 9.30 9.78 20.70
C ARG A 202 8.96 8.74 19.62
N ALA A 203 8.17 9.15 18.64
CA ALA A 203 8.02 8.31 17.46
C ALA A 203 9.42 8.16 16.87
N MET A 204 9.91 6.92 16.75
CA MET A 204 11.16 6.70 16.02
C MET A 204 11.04 7.46 14.70
N ARG A 205 12.03 8.31 14.41
CA ARG A 205 12.04 9.15 13.21
C ARG A 205 11.76 8.28 11.97
N GLN A 206 10.51 8.18 11.58
CA GLN A 206 10.24 8.24 10.15
C GLN A 206 10.70 9.65 9.78
N ALA A 207 11.60 9.76 8.82
CA ALA A 207 12.07 11.06 8.34
C ALA A 207 10.84 11.97 8.18
N PRO A 208 10.90 13.24 8.70
CA PRO A 208 9.73 14.10 8.76
C PRO A 208 9.06 14.13 7.39
N ARG A 209 7.74 14.03 7.32
CA ARG A 209 6.95 14.10 6.07
C ARG A 209 7.35 15.29 5.19
N HIS A 210 7.84 16.38 5.77
CA HIS A 210 8.37 17.56 5.08
C HIS A 210 9.73 17.38 4.39
N GLN A 211 10.39 16.22 4.51
CA GLN A 211 11.66 15.91 3.82
C GLN A 211 11.53 14.80 2.76
N ARG A 212 10.36 14.17 2.59
CA ARG A 212 10.13 13.31 1.43
C ARG A 212 9.76 14.22 0.28
N LYS A 213 10.70 14.44 -0.64
CA LYS A 213 10.44 15.10 -1.90
C LYS A 213 9.20 14.52 -2.55
N SER A 214 8.36 15.36 -3.14
CA SER A 214 7.27 14.86 -3.98
C SER A 214 7.87 13.98 -5.08
N ILE A 215 7.09 13.08 -5.65
CA ILE A 215 7.57 12.23 -6.75
C ILE A 215 8.00 13.09 -7.93
N LEU A 216 7.29 14.20 -8.19
CA LEU A 216 7.65 15.13 -9.25
C LEU A 216 9.00 15.81 -8.99
N GLU A 217 9.24 16.31 -7.77
CA GLU A 217 10.53 16.87 -7.38
C GLU A 217 11.67 15.85 -7.48
N ALA A 218 11.41 14.59 -7.05
CA ALA A 218 12.38 13.52 -7.14
C ALA A 218 12.71 13.13 -8.60
N GLN A 219 11.71 13.23 -9.50
CA GLN A 219 11.90 12.97 -10.93
C GLN A 219 12.63 14.11 -11.67
N ASP A 220 12.56 15.32 -11.14
CA ASP A 220 13.18 16.51 -11.75
C ASP A 220 14.56 16.83 -11.16
N GLU A 221 14.95 16.15 -10.08
CA GLU A 221 16.26 16.34 -9.47
C GLU A 221 17.37 15.78 -10.35
N ALA A 222 18.50 16.51 -10.40
CA ALA A 222 19.71 16.00 -11.01
C ALA A 222 20.23 14.78 -10.19
N LEU A 223 20.16 13.62 -10.81
CA LEU A 223 20.64 12.39 -10.17
C LEU A 223 22.16 12.29 -10.27
N ALA A 224 22.80 11.78 -9.20
CA ALA A 224 24.18 11.36 -9.28
C ALA A 224 24.33 10.29 -10.38
N PRO A 225 25.46 10.23 -11.09
CA PRO A 225 25.72 9.18 -12.06
C PRO A 225 25.41 7.80 -11.48
N ALA A 226 24.76 6.97 -12.27
CA ALA A 226 24.52 5.59 -11.87
C ALA A 226 25.83 4.82 -11.98
N GLU A 227 26.20 4.11 -10.92
CA GLU A 227 27.37 3.28 -10.88
C GLU A 227 27.02 1.93 -10.24
N LEU A 228 27.49 0.86 -10.85
CA LEU A 228 27.39 -0.46 -10.27
C LEU A 228 28.60 -0.73 -9.39
N SER A 229 28.40 -1.43 -8.28
CA SER A 229 29.55 -2.04 -7.60
C SER A 229 30.24 -3.04 -8.53
N GLU A 230 31.55 -3.19 -8.39
CA GLU A 230 32.35 -4.11 -9.22
C GLU A 230 31.75 -5.54 -9.22
N SER A 231 31.23 -5.99 -8.09
CA SER A 231 30.56 -7.29 -7.98
C SER A 231 29.25 -7.36 -8.77
N ALA A 232 28.44 -6.30 -8.75
CA ALA A 232 27.17 -6.24 -9.49
C ALA A 232 27.45 -6.23 -11.00
N GLU A 233 28.42 -5.44 -11.44
CA GLU A 233 28.82 -5.34 -12.84
C GLU A 233 29.32 -6.67 -13.38
N LYS A 234 30.26 -7.33 -12.67
CA LYS A 234 30.80 -8.65 -13.06
C LYS A 234 29.70 -9.71 -13.17
N ILE A 235 28.76 -9.73 -12.21
CA ILE A 235 27.64 -10.68 -12.23
C ILE A 235 26.75 -10.40 -13.45
N TRP A 236 26.38 -9.14 -13.69
CA TRP A 236 25.52 -8.78 -14.79
C TRP A 236 26.13 -9.10 -16.16
N GLN A 237 27.40 -8.77 -16.37
CA GLN A 237 28.12 -9.02 -17.61
C GLN A 237 28.27 -10.52 -17.93
N LYS A 238 28.44 -11.37 -16.90
CA LYS A 238 28.54 -12.83 -17.05
C LYS A 238 27.19 -13.53 -17.16
N SER A 239 26.10 -12.80 -17.01
CA SER A 239 24.75 -13.36 -17.09
C SER A 239 24.21 -13.34 -18.51
N LEU A 240 23.51 -14.40 -18.89
CA LEU A 240 22.92 -14.62 -20.20
C LEU A 240 21.52 -14.00 -20.29
N LYS A 241 21.13 -13.44 -21.43
CA LYS A 241 19.73 -13.11 -21.70
C LYS A 241 18.88 -14.37 -21.59
N LEU A 242 17.64 -14.21 -21.15
CA LEU A 242 16.75 -15.36 -20.98
C LEU A 242 16.41 -16.02 -22.31
N ASN A 243 16.59 -17.32 -22.34
CA ASN A 243 16.14 -18.21 -23.43
C ASN A 243 15.70 -19.55 -22.82
N PHE A 244 14.40 -19.73 -22.60
CA PHE A 244 13.89 -20.96 -21.97
C PHE A 244 13.96 -22.20 -22.87
N ALA A 245 14.32 -22.04 -24.15
CA ALA A 245 14.63 -23.16 -25.03
C ALA A 245 16.08 -23.66 -24.86
N ASP A 246 16.95 -22.89 -24.24
CA ASP A 246 18.33 -23.27 -23.96
C ASP A 246 18.39 -24.27 -22.78
N PRO A 247 18.96 -25.48 -22.98
CA PRO A 247 19.07 -26.48 -21.93
C PRO A 247 19.80 -25.99 -20.67
N ILE A 248 20.77 -25.08 -20.80
CA ILE A 248 21.52 -24.54 -19.66
C ILE A 248 20.64 -23.67 -18.73
N GLN A 249 19.55 -23.13 -19.26
CA GLN A 249 18.63 -22.26 -18.53
C GLN A 249 17.40 -22.99 -17.98
N GLN A 250 17.36 -24.32 -18.10
CA GLN A 250 16.24 -25.13 -17.59
C GLN A 250 15.99 -24.95 -16.08
N PRO A 251 16.97 -24.74 -15.20
CA PRO A 251 16.71 -24.43 -13.80
C PRO A 251 15.82 -23.17 -13.62
N ALA A 252 16.07 -22.12 -14.40
CA ALA A 252 15.25 -20.90 -14.34
C ALA A 252 13.83 -21.14 -14.90
N HIS A 253 13.72 -21.85 -16.03
CA HIS A 253 12.42 -22.18 -16.62
C HIS A 253 11.57 -23.03 -15.67
N ARG A 254 12.14 -24.09 -15.11
CA ARG A 254 11.46 -24.95 -14.11
C ARG A 254 11.04 -24.15 -12.88
N TYR A 255 11.91 -23.28 -12.38
CA TYR A 255 11.62 -22.43 -11.21
C TYR A 255 10.38 -21.55 -11.43
N LEU A 256 10.25 -20.91 -12.60
CA LEU A 256 9.10 -20.08 -12.94
C LEU A 256 7.84 -20.92 -13.18
N THR A 257 7.98 -22.03 -13.92
CA THR A 257 6.86 -22.93 -14.22
C THR A 257 6.24 -23.55 -12.96
N GLN A 258 7.06 -23.99 -12.01
CA GLN A 258 6.58 -24.51 -10.73
C GLN A 258 5.80 -23.49 -9.90
N ARG A 259 5.98 -22.19 -10.19
CA ARG A 259 5.23 -21.07 -9.59
C ARG A 259 4.01 -20.63 -10.40
N GLY A 260 3.67 -21.39 -11.44
CA GLY A 260 2.57 -21.04 -12.33
C GLY A 260 2.84 -19.82 -13.20
N ILE A 261 4.09 -19.34 -13.28
CA ILE A 261 4.47 -18.16 -14.04
C ILE A 261 4.66 -18.55 -15.52
N THR A 262 3.90 -17.90 -16.40
CA THR A 262 3.90 -18.18 -17.86
C THR A 262 4.44 -17.02 -18.69
N VAL A 263 5.02 -15.99 -18.05
CA VAL A 263 5.65 -14.87 -18.77
C VAL A 263 6.82 -15.39 -19.60
N THR A 264 6.83 -15.06 -20.88
CA THR A 264 7.83 -15.56 -21.83
C THR A 264 9.21 -14.91 -21.66
N SER A 265 10.28 -15.61 -22.01
CA SER A 265 11.63 -15.04 -22.03
C SER A 265 11.73 -13.83 -22.96
N THR A 266 11.01 -13.81 -24.07
CA THR A 266 10.94 -12.67 -24.99
C THR A 266 10.42 -11.40 -24.28
N ALA A 267 9.28 -11.52 -23.57
CA ALA A 267 8.70 -10.39 -22.83
C ALA A 267 9.62 -9.88 -21.73
N LEU A 268 10.28 -10.78 -20.98
CA LEU A 268 11.23 -10.42 -19.92
C LEU A 268 12.52 -9.78 -20.46
N ASN A 269 12.91 -10.09 -21.70
CA ASN A 269 14.07 -9.50 -22.35
C ASN A 269 13.84 -8.08 -22.89
N GLU A 270 12.58 -7.63 -23.09
CA GLU A 270 12.28 -6.30 -23.61
C GLU A 270 12.89 -5.16 -22.76
N MET A 271 12.85 -5.31 -21.46
CA MET A 271 13.41 -4.33 -20.50
C MET A 271 14.84 -4.64 -20.09
N ASP A 272 15.44 -5.73 -20.58
CA ASP A 272 16.72 -6.26 -20.13
C ASP A 272 16.83 -6.24 -18.59
N ALA A 273 15.76 -6.67 -17.94
CA ALA A 273 15.62 -6.60 -16.48
C ALA A 273 15.94 -7.92 -15.79
N VAL A 274 15.95 -9.03 -16.54
CA VAL A 274 16.19 -10.37 -16.00
C VAL A 274 17.18 -11.11 -16.86
N ARG A 275 18.21 -11.68 -16.24
CA ARG A 275 19.19 -12.55 -16.88
C ARG A 275 19.40 -13.84 -16.09
N PHE A 276 20.04 -14.79 -16.70
CA PHE A 276 20.40 -16.06 -16.08
C PHE A 276 21.91 -16.20 -15.93
N HIS A 277 22.37 -16.55 -14.74
CA HIS A 277 23.77 -16.91 -14.51
C HIS A 277 23.87 -18.43 -14.27
N PRO A 278 24.62 -19.18 -15.10
CA PRO A 278 24.61 -20.64 -15.02
C PRO A 278 25.30 -21.18 -13.76
N ASN A 279 26.28 -20.48 -13.22
CA ASN A 279 27.12 -21.00 -12.14
C ASN A 279 27.64 -19.85 -11.26
N LEU A 280 26.77 -19.22 -10.46
CA LEU A 280 27.09 -18.10 -9.61
C LEU A 280 27.56 -18.56 -8.23
N GLY A 281 28.74 -18.09 -7.78
CA GLY A 281 29.26 -18.38 -6.45
C GLY A 281 28.35 -17.78 -5.35
N TYR A 282 28.01 -18.61 -4.37
CA TYR A 282 27.27 -18.17 -3.20
C TYR A 282 28.26 -17.86 -2.07
N PHE A 283 28.42 -16.58 -1.75
CA PHE A 283 29.20 -16.13 -0.60
C PHE A 283 28.34 -16.18 0.67
N ASP A 284 28.74 -16.98 1.64
CA ASP A 284 28.11 -17.04 2.94
C ASP A 284 28.76 -16.06 3.91
N VAL A 285 27.93 -15.13 4.44
CA VAL A 285 28.41 -14.07 5.35
C VAL A 285 28.85 -14.61 6.70
N ALA A 286 28.23 -15.68 7.18
CA ALA A 286 28.58 -16.26 8.48
C ALA A 286 29.96 -16.93 8.46
N SER A 287 30.25 -17.69 7.40
CA SER A 287 31.55 -18.38 7.25
C SER A 287 32.60 -17.55 6.51
N GLN A 288 32.23 -16.39 5.94
CA GLN A 288 33.09 -15.53 5.11
C GLN A 288 33.74 -16.29 3.92
N LYS A 289 33.01 -17.23 3.33
CA LYS A 289 33.51 -18.08 2.24
C LYS A 289 32.44 -18.27 1.15
N VAL A 290 32.91 -18.62 -0.04
CA VAL A 290 32.04 -19.20 -1.08
C VAL A 290 31.80 -20.67 -0.73
N ILE A 291 30.54 -21.01 -0.43
CA ILE A 291 30.12 -22.34 0.00
C ILE A 291 29.54 -23.22 -1.11
N GLY A 292 29.44 -22.68 -2.32
CA GLY A 292 28.96 -23.40 -3.50
C GLY A 292 28.76 -22.50 -4.69
N TYR A 293 28.44 -23.12 -5.83
CA TYR A 293 28.11 -22.46 -7.08
C TYR A 293 26.77 -22.98 -7.55
N PHE A 294 25.88 -22.07 -7.97
CA PHE A 294 24.49 -22.38 -8.28
C PHE A 294 24.00 -21.62 -9.51
N PRO A 295 23.09 -22.19 -10.29
CA PRO A 295 22.32 -21.41 -11.24
C PRO A 295 21.60 -20.26 -10.52
N ALA A 296 21.44 -19.12 -11.18
CA ALA A 296 20.77 -18.01 -10.56
C ALA A 296 19.99 -17.14 -11.58
N LEU A 297 18.83 -16.66 -11.19
CA LEU A 297 18.16 -15.54 -11.83
C LEU A 297 18.74 -14.24 -11.30
N ILE A 298 19.13 -13.36 -12.20
CA ILE A 298 19.72 -12.06 -11.91
C ILE A 298 18.77 -10.98 -12.40
N PHE A 299 18.35 -10.11 -11.49
CA PHE A 299 17.42 -9.04 -11.77
C PHE A 299 18.10 -7.68 -11.66
N ALA A 300 17.97 -6.85 -12.69
CA ALA A 300 18.48 -5.50 -12.69
C ALA A 300 17.60 -4.59 -11.81
N VAL A 301 18.15 -4.04 -10.75
CA VAL A 301 17.50 -3.00 -9.95
C VAL A 301 17.84 -1.65 -10.59
N ARG A 302 16.81 -0.94 -11.08
CA ARG A 302 16.95 0.30 -11.82
C ARG A 302 16.25 1.45 -11.12
N ARG A 303 16.80 2.64 -11.27
CA ARG A 303 16.13 3.90 -10.93
C ARG A 303 15.01 4.18 -11.93
N PHE A 304 14.19 5.17 -11.63
CA PHE A 304 13.08 5.61 -12.51
C PHE A 304 13.55 6.17 -13.86
N ASP A 305 14.82 6.63 -13.98
CA ASP A 305 15.46 7.07 -15.22
C ASP A 305 15.96 5.92 -16.10
N GLY A 306 15.80 4.68 -15.63
CA GLY A 306 16.22 3.46 -16.33
C GLY A 306 17.64 3.00 -16.02
N GLU A 307 18.43 3.80 -15.30
CA GLU A 307 19.81 3.46 -14.97
C GLU A 307 19.87 2.33 -13.93
N MET A 308 20.73 1.35 -14.20
CA MET A 308 20.95 0.19 -13.32
C MET A 308 21.89 0.56 -12.18
N ILE A 309 21.48 0.28 -10.94
CA ILE A 309 22.25 0.62 -9.74
C ILE A 309 22.56 -0.58 -8.84
N ASN A 310 21.93 -1.73 -9.07
CA ASN A 310 22.17 -2.93 -8.30
C ASN A 310 21.67 -4.19 -9.02
N CYS A 311 22.02 -5.37 -8.49
CA CYS A 311 21.46 -6.66 -8.87
C CYS A 311 20.75 -7.33 -7.69
N HIS A 312 19.54 -7.82 -7.91
CA HIS A 312 18.89 -8.80 -7.05
C HIS A 312 19.11 -10.20 -7.63
N ARG A 313 19.42 -11.18 -6.78
CA ARG A 313 19.78 -12.55 -7.19
C ARG A 313 18.87 -13.54 -6.51
N ILE A 314 18.40 -14.54 -7.25
CA ILE A 314 17.72 -15.72 -6.72
C ILE A 314 18.55 -16.93 -7.12
N TYR A 315 19.20 -17.55 -6.14
CA TYR A 315 19.98 -18.78 -6.35
C TYR A 315 19.04 -19.97 -6.45
N LEU A 316 19.28 -20.83 -7.43
CA LEU A 316 18.45 -21.98 -7.78
C LEU A 316 19.22 -23.27 -7.62
N SER A 317 18.51 -24.36 -7.43
CA SER A 317 19.01 -25.71 -7.66
C SER A 317 18.75 -26.16 -9.11
N GLU A 318 19.44 -27.20 -9.56
CA GLU A 318 19.31 -27.72 -10.92
C GLU A 318 17.89 -28.19 -11.26
N ASP A 319 17.13 -28.63 -10.27
CA ASP A 319 15.74 -29.06 -10.42
C ASP A 319 14.70 -27.91 -10.42
N GLY A 320 15.18 -26.66 -10.31
CA GLY A 320 14.33 -25.47 -10.38
C GLY A 320 13.69 -25.08 -9.05
N HIS A 321 14.27 -25.45 -7.91
CA HIS A 321 13.90 -24.91 -6.61
C HIS A 321 14.86 -23.81 -6.19
N LYS A 322 14.60 -23.16 -5.05
CA LYS A 322 15.62 -22.29 -4.43
C LYS A 322 16.79 -23.14 -3.98
N ALA A 323 18.01 -22.67 -4.22
CA ALA A 323 19.22 -23.34 -3.76
C ALA A 323 19.18 -23.59 -2.24
N PRO A 324 19.70 -24.71 -1.76
CA PRO A 324 19.71 -25.08 -0.33
C PRO A 324 20.81 -24.29 0.42
N VAL A 325 20.67 -22.98 0.45
CA VAL A 325 21.59 -22.04 1.08
C VAL A 325 20.83 -21.16 2.08
N PRO A 326 21.48 -20.59 3.11
CA PRO A 326 20.80 -19.83 4.17
C PRO A 326 19.88 -18.70 3.66
N GLN A 327 20.31 -17.98 2.64
CA GLN A 327 19.55 -16.89 2.02
C GLN A 327 19.61 -16.99 0.50
N PRO A 328 18.71 -17.74 -0.13
CA PRO A 328 18.73 -17.92 -1.58
C PRO A 328 18.39 -16.65 -2.37
N LYS A 329 17.86 -15.62 -1.73
CA LYS A 329 17.59 -14.30 -2.30
C LYS A 329 18.52 -13.26 -1.69
N LYS A 330 19.30 -12.57 -2.51
CA LYS A 330 20.23 -11.52 -2.06
C LYS A 330 20.34 -10.38 -3.06
N MET A 331 20.55 -9.17 -2.57
CA MET A 331 21.03 -8.05 -3.37
C MET A 331 22.57 -8.03 -3.37
N THR A 332 23.18 -7.44 -4.40
CA THR A 332 24.60 -7.08 -4.37
C THR A 332 24.83 -5.89 -3.45
N GLN A 333 26.07 -5.62 -3.11
CA GLN A 333 26.42 -4.40 -2.41
C GLN A 333 26.14 -3.20 -3.34
N VAL A 334 25.61 -2.13 -2.79
CA VAL A 334 25.39 -0.87 -3.51
C VAL A 334 26.74 -0.15 -3.62
N ALA A 335 27.00 0.52 -4.74
CA ALA A 335 28.18 1.37 -4.90
C ALA A 335 28.16 2.52 -3.86
N ALA A 336 29.34 2.97 -3.45
CA ALA A 336 29.48 3.99 -2.42
C ALA A 336 28.76 5.29 -2.81
N GLY A 337 28.00 5.84 -1.88
CA GLY A 337 27.25 7.09 -2.10
C GLY A 337 25.91 6.92 -2.84
N LEU A 338 25.57 5.72 -3.32
CA LEU A 338 24.29 5.44 -3.96
C LEU A 338 23.29 4.79 -3.01
N SER A 339 22.00 4.90 -3.35
CA SER A 339 20.88 4.30 -2.63
C SER A 339 19.95 3.57 -3.58
N VAL A 340 19.43 2.44 -3.16
CA VAL A 340 18.36 1.72 -3.88
C VAL A 340 16.96 2.28 -3.60
N SER A 341 16.87 3.31 -2.77
CA SER A 341 15.59 3.96 -2.45
C SER A 341 14.95 4.52 -3.72
N GLY A 342 13.69 4.22 -3.95
CA GLY A 342 12.96 4.62 -5.14
C GLY A 342 13.15 3.74 -6.39
N ALA A 343 14.13 2.83 -6.35
CA ALA A 343 14.40 1.92 -7.45
C ALA A 343 13.49 0.69 -7.44
N ALA A 344 13.42 0.01 -8.58
CA ALA A 344 12.65 -1.23 -8.75
C ALA A 344 13.28 -2.11 -9.85
N ILE A 345 12.78 -3.31 -10.01
CA ILE A 345 13.08 -4.21 -11.13
C ILE A 345 11.99 -4.03 -12.19
N PRO A 346 12.30 -3.42 -13.35
CA PRO A 346 11.32 -3.16 -14.39
C PRO A 346 11.08 -4.41 -15.25
N LEU A 347 10.29 -5.37 -14.74
CA LEU A 347 10.10 -6.67 -15.39
C LEU A 347 9.43 -6.56 -16.76
N LEU A 348 8.42 -5.71 -16.89
CA LEU A 348 7.68 -5.50 -18.14
C LEU A 348 7.52 -4.00 -18.43
N LYS A 349 7.51 -3.64 -19.70
CA LYS A 349 7.35 -2.26 -20.15
C LYS A 349 5.99 -1.70 -19.80
N PRO A 350 5.90 -0.51 -19.15
CA PRO A 350 4.62 0.17 -18.90
C PRO A 350 3.80 0.33 -20.19
N LYS A 351 2.48 0.15 -20.08
CA LYS A 351 1.56 0.27 -21.24
C LYS A 351 0.46 1.28 -20.91
N HIS A 352 0.17 2.17 -21.83
CA HIS A 352 -0.89 3.18 -21.69
C HIS A 352 -0.79 4.02 -20.40
N GLY A 353 0.43 4.30 -19.93
CA GLY A 353 0.66 5.03 -18.69
C GLY A 353 0.34 4.23 -17.41
N VAL A 354 0.21 2.91 -17.50
CA VAL A 354 -0.09 2.02 -16.37
C VAL A 354 1.12 1.15 -16.04
N VAL A 355 1.42 1.00 -14.76
CA VAL A 355 2.34 0.01 -14.22
C VAL A 355 1.77 -0.58 -12.93
N ALA A 356 1.90 -1.89 -12.77
CA ALA A 356 1.66 -2.54 -11.50
C ALA A 356 2.98 -2.70 -10.73
N VAL A 357 2.92 -2.72 -9.40
CA VAL A 357 4.08 -3.00 -8.56
C VAL A 357 3.74 -4.05 -7.50
N ALA A 358 4.69 -4.93 -7.23
CA ALA A 358 4.62 -5.90 -6.14
C ALA A 358 5.98 -5.97 -5.42
N GLU A 359 6.02 -6.56 -4.22
CA GLU A 359 7.26 -6.63 -3.44
C GLU A 359 8.28 -7.56 -4.11
N GLY A 360 8.02 -8.85 -4.14
CA GLY A 360 8.94 -9.84 -4.69
C GLY A 360 8.85 -10.00 -6.21
N PRO A 361 9.96 -10.37 -6.90
CA PRO A 361 9.92 -10.65 -8.34
C PRO A 361 8.94 -11.77 -8.70
N GLU A 362 8.83 -12.82 -7.88
CA GLU A 362 7.90 -13.92 -8.11
C GLU A 362 6.45 -13.46 -7.99
N THR A 363 6.14 -12.67 -6.95
CA THR A 363 4.82 -12.06 -6.75
C THR A 363 4.46 -11.15 -7.94
N ALA A 364 5.41 -10.33 -8.40
CA ALA A 364 5.24 -9.47 -9.57
C ALA A 364 4.95 -10.28 -10.85
N LEU A 365 5.71 -11.35 -11.10
CA LEU A 365 5.51 -12.21 -12.26
C LEU A 365 4.20 -13.01 -12.19
N ALA A 366 3.74 -13.38 -10.98
CA ALA A 366 2.42 -13.98 -10.79
C ALA A 366 1.29 -13.02 -11.17
N VAL A 367 1.39 -11.75 -10.76
CA VAL A 367 0.45 -10.69 -11.17
C VAL A 367 0.49 -10.50 -12.70
N ALA A 368 1.68 -10.44 -13.32
CA ALA A 368 1.82 -10.34 -14.76
C ALA A 368 1.15 -11.51 -15.50
N THR A 369 1.34 -12.73 -14.99
CA THR A 369 0.74 -13.95 -15.56
C THR A 369 -0.79 -13.91 -15.48
N ALA A 370 -1.34 -13.60 -14.32
CA ALA A 370 -2.79 -13.65 -14.08
C ALA A 370 -3.54 -12.48 -14.73
N MET A 371 -2.94 -11.29 -14.70
CA MET A 371 -3.63 -10.04 -15.04
C MET A 371 -3.24 -9.47 -16.39
N GLN A 372 -2.21 -10.02 -17.05
CA GLN A 372 -1.61 -9.49 -18.30
C GLN A 372 -1.19 -8.02 -18.19
N LEU A 373 -0.82 -7.58 -16.98
CA LEU A 373 -0.38 -6.21 -16.68
C LEU A 373 1.14 -6.05 -16.78
N PRO A 374 1.63 -4.87 -17.15
CA PRO A 374 3.03 -4.51 -16.97
C PRO A 374 3.34 -4.38 -15.47
N VAL A 375 4.29 -5.17 -14.98
CA VAL A 375 4.58 -5.25 -13.54
C VAL A 375 6.06 -5.02 -13.26
N TRP A 376 6.34 -4.29 -12.18
CA TRP A 376 7.68 -4.09 -11.63
C TRP A 376 7.74 -4.65 -10.20
N SER A 377 8.94 -5.13 -9.80
CA SER A 377 9.16 -5.57 -8.42
C SER A 377 9.95 -4.52 -7.65
N THR A 378 9.49 -4.21 -6.45
CA THR A 378 10.16 -3.26 -5.55
C THR A 378 11.14 -3.94 -4.59
N VAL A 379 11.30 -5.26 -4.68
CA VAL A 379 12.24 -6.10 -3.92
C VAL A 379 11.94 -6.18 -2.42
N SER A 380 11.56 -5.09 -1.78
CA SER A 380 11.26 -5.02 -0.35
C SER A 380 10.21 -3.97 -0.02
N ALA A 381 9.57 -4.11 1.15
CA ALA A 381 8.60 -3.14 1.65
C ALA A 381 9.19 -1.70 1.72
N THR A 382 10.43 -1.55 2.18
CA THR A 382 11.10 -0.23 2.25
C THR A 382 11.30 0.38 0.86
N MET A 383 11.68 -0.41 -0.14
CA MET A 383 11.81 0.06 -1.51
C MET A 383 10.43 0.38 -2.10
N MET A 384 9.39 -0.39 -1.76
CA MET A 384 8.00 -0.11 -2.16
C MET A 384 7.54 1.25 -1.63
N GLU A 385 7.74 1.55 -0.35
CA GLU A 385 7.38 2.85 0.24
C GLU A 385 7.99 4.03 -0.51
N ASN A 386 9.20 3.87 -1.02
CA ASN A 386 9.97 4.92 -1.67
C ASN A 386 9.92 4.87 -3.20
N PHE A 387 9.23 3.89 -3.79
CA PHE A 387 9.15 3.71 -5.24
C PHE A 387 8.82 5.01 -5.99
N ILE A 388 9.53 5.24 -7.07
CA ILE A 388 9.33 6.36 -8.00
C ILE A 388 9.00 5.76 -9.37
N PRO A 389 7.79 5.96 -9.90
CA PRO A 389 7.44 5.49 -11.23
C PRO A 389 8.15 6.32 -12.33
N PRO A 390 8.28 5.83 -13.56
CA PRO A 390 8.68 6.63 -14.72
C PRO A 390 7.75 7.83 -14.96
N LYS A 391 8.27 8.89 -15.60
CA LYS A 391 7.53 10.14 -15.84
C LYS A 391 6.25 10.00 -16.68
N ASP A 392 6.20 8.99 -17.56
CA ASP A 392 5.05 8.71 -18.43
C ASP A 392 3.94 7.88 -17.75
N VAL A 393 4.20 7.36 -16.54
CA VAL A 393 3.21 6.60 -15.76
C VAL A 393 2.20 7.55 -15.12
N LYS A 394 0.92 7.27 -15.33
CA LYS A 394 -0.23 8.02 -14.78
C LYS A 394 -1.04 7.20 -13.77
N CYS A 395 -0.91 5.88 -13.83
CA CYS A 395 -1.63 4.95 -12.94
C CYS A 395 -0.68 3.90 -12.39
N VAL A 396 -0.67 3.73 -11.07
CA VAL A 396 0.09 2.69 -10.37
C VAL A 396 -0.87 1.75 -9.65
N MET A 397 -0.74 0.45 -9.93
CA MET A 397 -1.52 -0.60 -9.28
C MET A 397 -0.62 -1.37 -8.31
N ILE A 398 -0.87 -1.28 -7.01
CA ILE A 398 -0.03 -1.85 -5.97
C ILE A 398 -0.61 -3.19 -5.53
N PHE A 399 0.12 -4.27 -5.77
CA PHE A 399 -0.20 -5.63 -5.33
C PHE A 399 0.67 -5.96 -4.11
N ALA A 400 0.16 -5.64 -2.92
CA ALA A 400 0.89 -5.87 -1.69
C ALA A 400 0.60 -7.26 -1.12
N ASP A 401 1.56 -7.80 -0.36
CA ASP A 401 1.42 -9.06 0.34
C ASP A 401 0.62 -8.86 1.63
N SER A 402 -0.06 -9.91 2.08
CA SER A 402 -0.73 -9.94 3.39
C SER A 402 0.11 -10.75 4.36
N ASP A 403 0.66 -10.09 5.37
CA ASP A 403 1.45 -10.70 6.42
C ASP A 403 0.95 -10.29 7.82
N ALA A 404 1.24 -11.11 8.83
CA ALA A 404 0.78 -10.88 10.20
C ALA A 404 1.34 -9.57 10.80
N SER A 405 2.53 -9.13 10.35
CA SER A 405 3.16 -7.87 10.79
C SER A 405 2.55 -6.65 10.11
N LYS A 406 1.81 -6.86 9.01
CA LYS A 406 1.25 -5.82 8.13
C LYS A 406 2.30 -4.89 7.50
N THR A 407 3.54 -5.35 7.38
CA THR A 407 4.65 -4.55 6.85
C THR A 407 4.42 -4.21 5.38
N GLY A 408 4.10 -5.20 4.53
CA GLY A 408 3.78 -4.98 3.11
C GLY A 408 2.55 -4.08 2.92
N GLN A 409 1.50 -4.27 3.71
CA GLN A 409 0.30 -3.43 3.68
C GLN A 409 0.59 -1.97 4.05
N LYS A 410 1.41 -1.73 5.09
CA LYS A 410 1.82 -0.37 5.50
C LYS A 410 2.65 0.29 4.40
N ALA A 411 3.58 -0.43 3.82
CA ALA A 411 4.42 0.05 2.71
C ALA A 411 3.55 0.47 1.51
N ALA A 412 2.59 -0.36 1.13
CA ALA A 412 1.65 -0.07 0.05
C ALA A 412 0.81 1.18 0.32
N LEU A 413 0.31 1.36 1.54
CA LEU A 413 -0.46 2.54 1.93
C LEU A 413 0.39 3.81 1.94
N THR A 414 1.64 3.73 2.39
CA THR A 414 2.60 4.84 2.35
C THR A 414 2.90 5.25 0.90
N LEU A 415 3.17 4.28 0.04
CA LEU A 415 3.38 4.53 -1.39
C LEU A 415 2.13 5.14 -2.03
N ARG A 416 0.96 4.56 -1.79
CA ARG A 416 -0.31 5.08 -2.29
C ARG A 416 -0.49 6.56 -1.96
N GLN A 417 -0.26 6.95 -0.71
CA GLN A 417 -0.41 8.33 -0.28
C GLN A 417 0.53 9.27 -1.06
N ARG A 418 1.79 8.91 -1.22
CA ARG A 418 2.79 9.70 -1.97
C ARG A 418 2.42 9.87 -3.44
N LEU A 419 1.95 8.79 -4.06
CA LEU A 419 1.55 8.81 -5.48
C LEU A 419 0.29 9.66 -5.71
N LEU A 420 -0.70 9.57 -4.81
CA LEU A 420 -1.91 10.41 -4.86
C LEU A 420 -1.57 11.91 -4.67
N GLU A 421 -0.70 12.24 -3.72
CA GLU A 421 -0.23 13.62 -3.49
C GLU A 421 0.50 14.18 -4.72
N SER A 422 1.02 13.32 -5.58
CA SER A 422 1.67 13.67 -6.86
C SER A 422 0.71 13.64 -8.06
N GLY A 423 -0.59 13.47 -7.84
CA GLY A 423 -1.62 13.50 -8.88
C GLY A 423 -1.75 12.22 -9.71
N LEU A 424 -1.13 11.09 -9.29
CA LEU A 424 -1.27 9.83 -9.99
C LEU A 424 -2.54 9.09 -9.54
N VAL A 425 -3.11 8.30 -10.44
CA VAL A 425 -4.16 7.34 -10.09
C VAL A 425 -3.51 6.12 -9.41
N VAL A 426 -4.06 5.69 -8.26
CA VAL A 426 -3.48 4.58 -7.51
C VAL A 426 -4.55 3.60 -7.06
N ARG A 427 -4.28 2.30 -7.24
CA ARG A 427 -5.10 1.21 -6.72
C ARG A 427 -4.24 0.27 -5.87
N VAL A 428 -4.77 -0.20 -4.74
CA VAL A 428 -4.07 -1.15 -3.87
C VAL A 428 -4.91 -2.43 -3.76
N TYR A 429 -4.25 -3.54 -3.97
CA TYR A 429 -4.85 -4.88 -3.89
C TYR A 429 -4.12 -5.72 -2.86
N LEU A 430 -4.89 -6.48 -2.09
CA LEU A 430 -4.39 -7.42 -1.09
C LEU A 430 -4.97 -8.80 -1.37
N PRO A 431 -4.17 -9.88 -1.32
CA PRO A 431 -4.68 -11.23 -1.42
C PRO A 431 -5.73 -11.47 -0.32
N TYR A 432 -6.81 -12.16 -0.66
CA TYR A 432 -7.92 -12.45 0.25
C TYR A 432 -8.43 -11.23 1.04
N LYS A 433 -8.40 -10.03 0.43
CA LYS A 433 -8.79 -8.76 1.07
C LYS A 433 -8.04 -8.48 2.39
N GLY A 434 -6.78 -8.91 2.47
CA GLY A 434 -5.92 -8.74 3.64
C GLY A 434 -6.13 -9.79 4.73
N GLN A 435 -6.95 -10.82 4.51
CA GLN A 435 -7.10 -11.94 5.43
C GLN A 435 -6.02 -12.99 5.16
N ILE A 436 -5.43 -13.51 6.23
CA ILE A 436 -4.44 -14.59 6.13
C ILE A 436 -5.17 -15.92 6.43
N PRO A 437 -5.08 -16.92 5.53
CA PRO A 437 -5.69 -18.22 5.77
C PRO A 437 -5.18 -18.85 7.09
N ALA A 438 -6.04 -19.61 7.75
CA ALA A 438 -5.70 -20.28 9.01
C ALA A 438 -4.45 -21.16 8.84
N GLY A 439 -3.52 -21.05 9.79
CA GLY A 439 -2.25 -21.80 9.79
C GLY A 439 -1.13 -21.17 8.95
N GLN A 440 -1.37 -20.09 8.23
CA GLN A 440 -0.33 -19.38 7.49
C GLN A 440 0.15 -18.13 8.23
N LYS A 441 1.40 -17.71 8.00
CA LYS A 441 1.97 -16.46 8.54
C LYS A 441 1.84 -15.29 7.58
N SER A 442 1.76 -15.57 6.28
CA SER A 442 1.62 -14.60 5.20
C SER A 442 0.99 -15.28 3.99
N VAL A 443 0.49 -14.49 3.08
CA VAL A 443 0.04 -14.90 1.76
C VAL A 443 0.42 -13.82 0.75
N ASP A 444 1.00 -14.25 -0.36
CA ASP A 444 1.35 -13.40 -1.48
C ASP A 444 0.51 -13.72 -2.73
N TRP A 445 0.68 -12.95 -3.81
CA TRP A 445 -0.08 -13.16 -5.04
C TRP A 445 0.40 -14.38 -5.84
N ASN A 446 1.60 -14.90 -5.58
CA ASN A 446 2.02 -16.18 -6.15
C ASN A 446 1.31 -17.36 -5.48
N ASP A 447 1.06 -17.28 -4.17
CA ASP A 447 0.24 -18.27 -3.46
C ASP A 447 -1.19 -18.31 -4.02
N VAL A 448 -1.78 -17.12 -4.31
CA VAL A 448 -3.11 -17.02 -4.94
C VAL A 448 -3.10 -17.63 -6.33
N LEU A 449 -2.07 -17.34 -7.15
CA LEU A 449 -1.94 -17.91 -8.50
C LEU A 449 -1.89 -19.43 -8.47
N LEU A 450 -1.10 -20.00 -7.56
CA LEU A 450 -0.94 -21.45 -7.44
C LEU A 450 -2.22 -22.15 -6.94
N LYS A 451 -2.97 -21.49 -6.06
CA LYS A 451 -4.17 -22.08 -5.45
C LYS A 451 -5.43 -21.89 -6.27
N GLU A 452 -5.64 -20.72 -6.84
CA GLU A 452 -6.90 -20.30 -7.45
C GLU A 452 -6.75 -19.96 -8.96
N GLY A 453 -5.51 -19.93 -9.44
CA GLY A 453 -5.24 -19.47 -10.80
C GLY A 453 -5.58 -17.98 -10.99
N PRO A 454 -5.80 -17.53 -12.24
CA PRO A 454 -6.15 -16.13 -12.52
C PRO A 454 -7.49 -15.70 -11.92
N SER A 455 -8.40 -16.62 -11.58
CA SER A 455 -9.70 -16.29 -10.97
C SER A 455 -9.60 -15.74 -9.55
N GLY A 456 -8.50 -15.98 -8.85
CA GLY A 456 -8.21 -15.40 -7.52
C GLY A 456 -7.78 -13.93 -7.57
N PHE A 457 -7.54 -13.38 -8.75
CA PHE A 457 -7.10 -12.00 -8.95
C PHE A 457 -8.28 -11.05 -9.18
N PRO A 458 -8.08 -9.74 -8.91
CA PRO A 458 -9.11 -8.74 -9.20
C PRO A 458 -9.48 -8.73 -10.67
N THR A 459 -10.78 -8.76 -10.97
CA THR A 459 -11.29 -8.57 -12.34
C THR A 459 -11.47 -7.09 -12.61
N PHE A 460 -10.87 -6.58 -13.68
CA PHE A 460 -11.21 -5.28 -14.24
C PHE A 460 -11.35 -5.39 -15.75
N LEU A 461 -12.34 -4.70 -16.26
CA LEU A 461 -12.43 -4.44 -17.69
C LEU A 461 -11.41 -3.34 -17.99
N ILE A 462 -10.33 -3.69 -18.66
CA ILE A 462 -9.45 -2.73 -19.33
C ILE A 462 -10.16 -2.39 -20.62
N GLY A 463 -10.91 -1.29 -20.62
CA GLY A 463 -11.51 -0.72 -21.80
C GLY A 463 -10.54 0.21 -22.51
#